data_0bfc7b201b5a73eb371819c335d536f9
#
_entry.id   0bfc7b201b5a73eb371819c335d536f9
#
_cell.length_a   1.000
_cell.length_b   1.000
_cell.length_c   1.000
_cell.angle_alpha   90.00
_cell.angle_beta   90.00
_cell.angle_gamma   90.00
#
_symmetry.space_group_name_H-M   'P 1'
#
loop_
_entity.id
_entity.type
_entity.pdbx_description
1 polymer ?
#
loop_
_entity_poly.entity_id
_entity_poly.type
_entity_poly.pdbx_seq_one_letter_code
_entity_poly.pdbx_strand_id
1 'polypeptide(L)'
;QVSIVFTEIKLSQFYGIELDDFAHEMAILSLWLAEHQMNKVFIDELHDYGRAKPILPLKEAGHITRGNATRLDWKIACPIDLADEVYILGNPPYIGSRKQKNEQKEDLKIVFSSLKKYKDLDYISIWFYKSAEYIRSLNAKCAFVSTNSICQGEQVSLLWPHIFGLDVKINF
;
A
#
# COMPACT_ATOMS: atom_id res chain seq x y z
N GLN A 1 -17.70 36.85 -2.95
CA GLN A 1 -16.73 35.91 -3.57
C GLN A 1 -17.05 34.52 -3.07
N VAL A 2 -17.66 33.69 -3.92
CA VAL A 2 -17.89 32.27 -3.62
C VAL A 2 -16.54 31.58 -3.77
N SER A 3 -15.95 31.16 -2.65
CA SER A 3 -14.75 30.30 -2.68
C SER A 3 -15.20 28.91 -3.15
N ILE A 4 -14.80 28.54 -4.35
CA ILE A 4 -15.03 27.17 -4.84
C ILE A 4 -14.05 26.27 -4.08
N VAL A 5 -14.57 25.47 -3.17
CA VAL A 5 -13.79 24.44 -2.48
C VAL A 5 -13.63 23.27 -3.45
N PHE A 6 -12.44 23.11 -3.99
CA PHE A 6 -12.08 21.90 -4.72
C PHE A 6 -11.46 20.89 -3.74
N THR A 7 -11.79 19.63 -3.88
CA THR A 7 -11.01 18.60 -3.23
C THR A 7 -9.62 18.54 -3.87
N GLU A 8 -8.60 18.62 -3.03
CA GLU A 8 -7.21 18.47 -3.49
C GLU A 8 -6.86 16.99 -3.76
N ILE A 9 -7.69 16.06 -3.27
CA ILE A 9 -7.49 14.62 -3.42
C ILE A 9 -8.12 14.17 -4.74
N LYS A 10 -7.29 13.58 -5.60
CA LYS A 10 -7.67 13.05 -6.92
C LYS A 10 -7.40 11.56 -7.01
N LEU A 11 -8.14 10.84 -7.85
CA LEU A 11 -7.90 9.40 -8.09
C LEU A 11 -6.48 9.12 -8.60
N SER A 12 -5.88 10.04 -9.37
CA SER A 12 -4.50 9.93 -9.84
C SER A 12 -3.44 9.88 -8.73
N GLN A 13 -3.80 10.19 -7.48
CA GLN A 13 -2.91 10.08 -6.32
C GLN A 13 -2.99 8.70 -5.64
N PHE A 14 -3.88 7.82 -6.10
CA PHE A 14 -4.03 6.47 -5.55
C PHE A 14 -3.29 5.46 -6.41
N TYR A 15 -2.40 4.71 -5.77
CA TYR A 15 -1.60 3.66 -6.37
C TYR A 15 -1.88 2.34 -5.68
N GLY A 16 -1.82 1.24 -6.43
CA GLY A 16 -1.99 -0.08 -5.89
C GLY A 16 -1.24 -1.13 -6.70
N ILE A 17 -0.98 -2.27 -6.08
CA ILE A 17 -0.41 -3.44 -6.74
C ILE A 17 -1.31 -4.61 -6.43
N GLU A 18 -1.86 -5.22 -7.47
CA GLU A 18 -2.73 -6.38 -7.38
C GLU A 18 -2.22 -7.53 -8.23
N LEU A 19 -2.23 -8.74 -7.66
CA LEU A 19 -1.75 -9.94 -8.33
C LEU A 19 -2.82 -10.56 -9.23
N ASP A 20 -4.06 -10.57 -8.76
CA ASP A 20 -5.21 -11.21 -9.42
C ASP A 20 -5.91 -10.25 -10.37
N ASP A 21 -6.28 -10.73 -11.57
CA ASP A 21 -6.91 -9.90 -12.61
C ASP A 21 -8.26 -9.34 -12.17
N PHE A 22 -9.07 -10.18 -11.54
CA PHE A 22 -10.38 -9.75 -11.07
C PHE A 22 -10.25 -8.73 -9.93
N ALA A 23 -9.33 -8.96 -8.99
CA ALA A 23 -9.06 -8.01 -7.91
C ALA A 23 -8.52 -6.67 -8.43
N HIS A 24 -7.70 -6.69 -9.48
CA HIS A 24 -7.24 -5.48 -10.17
C HIS A 24 -8.41 -4.63 -10.69
N GLU A 25 -9.32 -5.22 -11.46
CA GLU A 25 -10.49 -4.52 -11.99
C GLU A 25 -11.42 -4.03 -10.88
N MET A 26 -11.58 -4.84 -9.82
CA MET A 26 -12.38 -4.47 -8.65
C MET A 26 -11.76 -3.31 -7.86
N ALA A 27 -10.44 -3.22 -7.78
CA ALA A 27 -9.75 -2.12 -7.14
C ALA A 27 -10.02 -0.79 -7.87
N ILE A 28 -9.93 -0.79 -9.20
CA ILE A 28 -10.25 0.38 -10.04
C ILE A 28 -11.71 0.80 -9.83
N LEU A 29 -12.64 -0.15 -9.90
CA LEU A 29 -14.06 0.14 -9.68
C LEU A 29 -14.32 0.70 -8.28
N SER A 30 -13.64 0.15 -7.26
CA SER A 30 -13.79 0.59 -5.88
C SER A 30 -13.34 2.04 -5.66
N LEU A 31 -12.25 2.46 -6.33
CA LEU A 31 -11.81 3.85 -6.30
C LEU A 31 -12.84 4.80 -6.93
N TRP A 32 -13.43 4.44 -8.05
CA TRP A 32 -14.50 5.25 -8.66
C TRP A 32 -15.74 5.34 -7.78
N LEU A 33 -16.13 4.22 -7.15
CA LEU A 33 -17.27 4.22 -6.22
C LEU A 33 -16.99 5.09 -4.99
N ALA A 34 -15.77 5.05 -4.46
CA ALA A 34 -15.36 5.88 -3.33
C ALA A 34 -15.43 7.38 -3.70
N GLU A 35 -14.89 7.76 -4.86
CA GLU A 35 -14.99 9.15 -5.35
C GLU A 35 -16.43 9.58 -5.52
N HIS A 36 -17.29 8.73 -6.12
CA HIS A 36 -18.70 9.01 -6.27
C HIS A 36 -19.42 9.20 -4.93
N GLN A 37 -19.14 8.35 -3.94
CA GLN A 37 -19.70 8.47 -2.60
C GLN A 37 -19.25 9.75 -1.92
N MET A 38 -17.98 10.11 -2.02
CA MET A 38 -17.45 11.35 -1.45
C MET A 38 -18.08 12.59 -2.12
N ASN A 39 -18.23 12.57 -3.44
CA ASN A 39 -18.92 13.66 -4.16
C ASN A 39 -20.38 13.82 -3.72
N LYS A 40 -21.08 12.73 -3.42
CA LYS A 40 -22.43 12.81 -2.84
C LYS A 40 -22.42 13.44 -1.45
N VAL A 41 -21.53 13.02 -0.57
CA VAL A 41 -21.40 13.61 0.77
C VAL A 41 -21.11 15.11 0.66
N PHE A 42 -20.25 15.54 -0.25
CA PHE A 42 -19.97 16.95 -0.49
C PHE A 42 -21.22 17.72 -0.92
N ILE A 43 -22.04 17.16 -1.81
CA ILE A 43 -23.26 17.81 -2.27
C ILE A 43 -24.29 17.92 -1.14
N ASP A 44 -24.44 16.84 -0.36
CA ASP A 44 -25.42 16.77 0.72
C ASP A 44 -25.06 17.69 1.90
N GLU A 45 -23.79 17.79 2.26
CA GLU A 45 -23.31 18.59 3.40
C GLU A 45 -23.16 20.09 3.07
N LEU A 46 -22.81 20.42 1.83
CA LEU A 46 -22.47 21.79 1.43
C LEU A 46 -23.59 22.47 0.63
N HIS A 47 -24.84 22.17 0.84
CA HIS A 47 -26.13 22.66 0.34
C HIS A 47 -26.15 23.74 -0.77
N ASP A 48 -25.05 24.44 -1.03
CA ASP A 48 -24.95 25.60 -1.93
C ASP A 48 -23.98 25.35 -3.13
N TYR A 49 -23.38 24.17 -3.25
CA TYR A 49 -22.42 23.86 -4.31
C TYR A 49 -23.08 23.16 -5.50
N GLY A 50 -24.17 23.71 -5.97
CA GLY A 50 -25.09 23.18 -6.96
C GLY A 50 -24.53 22.89 -8.37
N ARG A 51 -23.26 22.48 -8.55
CA ARG A 51 -22.71 22.14 -9.87
C ARG A 51 -21.73 20.96 -9.91
N ALA A 52 -21.43 20.30 -8.84
CA ALA A 52 -20.73 19.01 -8.93
C ALA A 52 -21.76 17.96 -9.38
N LYS A 53 -21.94 17.80 -10.68
CA LYS A 53 -22.69 16.64 -11.19
C LYS A 53 -21.86 15.41 -10.82
N PRO A 54 -22.46 14.42 -10.14
CA PRO A 54 -21.83 13.12 -9.92
C PRO A 54 -21.80 12.38 -11.26
N ILE A 55 -20.89 12.77 -12.14
CA ILE A 55 -20.55 11.97 -13.29
C ILE A 55 -19.56 10.94 -12.76
N LEU A 56 -19.87 9.67 -12.92
CA LEU A 56 -18.86 8.62 -12.79
C LEU A 56 -17.72 8.96 -13.76
N PRO A 57 -16.56 9.42 -13.27
CA PRO A 57 -15.47 9.80 -14.15
C PRO A 57 -14.76 8.53 -14.62
N LEU A 58 -15.29 7.88 -15.64
CA LEU A 58 -14.63 6.75 -16.30
C LEU A 58 -13.31 7.16 -17.00
N LYS A 59 -12.85 8.39 -16.79
CA LYS A 59 -11.70 8.97 -17.51
C LYS A 59 -10.40 8.97 -16.70
N GLU A 60 -10.45 9.01 -15.39
CA GLU A 60 -9.26 8.96 -14.54
C GLU A 60 -9.47 7.84 -13.51
N ALA A 61 -8.74 6.77 -13.66
CA ALA A 61 -8.64 5.71 -12.66
C ALA A 61 -7.41 5.94 -11.78
N GLY A 62 -7.40 5.38 -10.58
CA GLY A 62 -6.17 5.23 -9.81
C GLY A 62 -5.14 4.38 -10.58
N HIS A 63 -3.89 4.49 -10.21
CA HIS A 63 -2.79 3.74 -10.83
C HIS A 63 -2.66 2.36 -10.17
N ILE A 64 -3.45 1.39 -10.61
CA ILE A 64 -3.36 0.02 -10.11
C ILE A 64 -2.48 -0.78 -11.06
N THR A 65 -1.33 -1.23 -10.56
CA THR A 65 -0.37 -2.04 -11.30
C THR A 65 -0.64 -3.52 -11.05
N ARG A 66 -0.81 -4.28 -12.14
CA ARG A 66 -0.94 -5.73 -12.06
C ARG A 66 0.41 -6.38 -11.85
N GLY A 67 0.54 -7.22 -10.81
CA GLY A 67 1.72 -8.03 -10.58
C GLY A 67 1.94 -8.43 -9.14
N ASN A 68 3.00 -9.20 -8.92
CA ASN A 68 3.37 -9.65 -7.58
C ASN A 68 4.12 -8.54 -6.83
N ALA A 69 3.51 -7.99 -5.78
CA ALA A 69 4.07 -6.91 -4.97
C ALA A 69 5.44 -7.28 -4.34
N THR A 70 5.70 -8.58 -4.13
CA THR A 70 6.98 -9.02 -3.59
C THR A 70 8.12 -8.91 -4.59
N ARG A 71 7.82 -8.94 -5.91
CA ARG A 71 8.80 -8.93 -7.01
C ARG A 71 8.91 -7.61 -7.74
N LEU A 72 7.81 -6.84 -7.79
CA LEU A 72 7.79 -5.53 -8.46
C LEU A 72 8.65 -4.52 -7.72
N ASP A 73 9.24 -3.60 -8.47
CA ASP A 73 9.83 -2.39 -7.90
C ASP A 73 8.70 -1.38 -7.59
N TRP A 74 8.52 -1.08 -6.31
CA TRP A 74 7.48 -0.15 -5.86
C TRP A 74 7.72 1.28 -6.32
N LYS A 75 8.98 1.67 -6.56
CA LYS A 75 9.30 3.01 -7.09
C LYS A 75 8.85 3.19 -8.54
N ILE A 76 8.76 2.08 -9.28
CA ILE A 76 8.22 2.09 -10.65
C ILE A 76 6.69 2.04 -10.62
N ALA A 77 6.12 1.19 -9.74
CA ALA A 77 4.67 1.04 -9.61
C ALA A 77 3.99 2.30 -9.04
N CYS A 78 4.67 3.00 -8.13
CA CYS A 78 4.24 4.25 -7.53
C CYS A 78 5.42 5.22 -7.48
N PRO A 79 5.67 5.98 -8.55
CA PRO A 79 6.68 7.04 -8.55
C PRO A 79 6.22 8.16 -7.61
N ILE A 80 7.15 8.66 -6.78
CA ILE A 80 6.90 9.72 -5.81
C ILE A 80 8.00 10.76 -5.87
N ASP A 81 7.63 12.01 -5.63
CA ASP A 81 8.56 13.09 -5.42
C ASP A 81 8.91 13.28 -3.94
N LEU A 82 10.09 13.83 -3.64
CA LEU A 82 10.52 14.04 -2.25
C LEU A 82 9.63 15.02 -1.47
N ALA A 83 8.84 15.81 -2.17
CA ALA A 83 7.89 16.76 -1.57
C ALA A 83 6.54 16.11 -1.21
N ASP A 84 6.27 14.89 -1.69
CA ASP A 84 5.01 14.22 -1.46
C ASP A 84 4.88 13.71 -0.02
N GLU A 85 3.66 13.75 0.50
CA GLU A 85 3.29 13.01 1.70
C GLU A 85 2.68 11.66 1.29
N VAL A 86 3.30 10.55 1.71
CA VAL A 86 2.95 9.21 1.25
C VAL A 86 2.35 8.37 2.37
N TYR A 87 1.24 7.71 2.08
CA TYR A 87 0.58 6.76 2.98
C TYR A 87 0.48 5.39 2.32
N ILE A 88 1.08 4.37 2.95
CA ILE A 88 1.00 2.98 2.51
C ILE A 88 0.07 2.23 3.44
N LEU A 89 -0.97 1.65 2.89
CA LEU A 89 -1.94 0.84 3.63
C LEU A 89 -2.10 -0.52 2.95
N GLY A 90 -2.30 -1.57 3.74
CA GLY A 90 -2.54 -2.88 3.16
C GLY A 90 -2.89 -3.97 4.15
N ASN A 91 -3.40 -5.07 3.61
CA ASN A 91 -3.63 -6.32 4.31
C ASN A 91 -2.92 -7.47 3.55
N PRO A 92 -1.58 -7.51 3.61
CA PRO A 92 -0.81 -8.53 2.89
C PRO A 92 -1.06 -9.94 3.45
N PRO A 93 -0.78 -10.99 2.67
CA PRO A 93 -0.94 -12.36 3.14
C PRO A 93 0.06 -12.71 4.25
N TYR A 94 -0.44 -13.12 5.41
CA TYR A 94 0.35 -13.52 6.58
C TYR A 94 0.42 -15.05 6.71
N ILE A 95 1.32 -15.64 5.93
CA ILE A 95 1.54 -17.09 5.88
C ILE A 95 2.82 -17.43 6.65
N GLY A 96 2.68 -18.19 7.75
CA GLY A 96 3.81 -18.63 8.56
C GLY A 96 4.77 -19.52 7.77
N SER A 97 6.06 -19.49 8.10
CA SER A 97 7.16 -20.15 7.37
C SER A 97 6.89 -21.62 7.01
N ARG A 98 6.26 -22.38 7.91
CA ARG A 98 5.96 -23.80 7.71
C ARG A 98 4.83 -24.06 6.69
N LYS A 99 3.96 -23.09 6.43
CA LYS A 99 2.80 -23.20 5.53
C LYS A 99 3.03 -22.58 4.14
N GLN A 100 4.19 -22.02 3.92
CA GLN A 100 4.53 -21.36 2.65
C GLN A 100 4.70 -22.39 1.53
N LYS A 101 4.14 -22.07 0.37
CA LYS A 101 4.34 -22.79 -0.90
C LYS A 101 5.72 -22.45 -1.49
N ASN A 102 6.14 -23.22 -2.49
CA ASN A 102 7.45 -23.01 -3.14
C ASN A 102 7.60 -21.62 -3.75
N GLU A 103 6.57 -21.07 -4.35
CA GLU A 103 6.57 -19.71 -4.91
C GLU A 103 6.83 -18.65 -3.85
N GLN A 104 6.18 -18.78 -2.68
CA GLN A 104 6.35 -17.85 -1.56
C GLN A 104 7.73 -17.95 -0.92
N LYS A 105 8.30 -19.16 -0.86
CA LYS A 105 9.68 -19.35 -0.42
C LYS A 105 10.69 -18.75 -1.39
N GLU A 106 10.39 -18.79 -2.70
CA GLU A 106 11.23 -18.14 -3.70
C GLU A 106 11.14 -16.61 -3.58
N ASP A 107 9.94 -16.06 -3.32
CA ASP A 107 9.76 -14.63 -3.05
C ASP A 107 10.58 -14.16 -1.84
N LEU A 108 10.55 -14.92 -0.74
CA LEU A 108 11.40 -14.65 0.43
C LEU A 108 12.89 -14.70 0.09
N LYS A 109 13.30 -15.67 -0.71
CA LYS A 109 14.69 -15.79 -1.15
C LYS A 109 15.13 -14.59 -2.00
N ILE A 110 14.30 -14.12 -2.91
CA ILE A 110 14.58 -12.95 -3.73
C ILE A 110 14.86 -11.72 -2.85
N VAL A 111 14.04 -11.50 -1.82
CA VAL A 111 14.13 -10.31 -0.97
C VAL A 111 15.21 -10.45 0.12
N PHE A 112 15.32 -11.63 0.73
CA PHE A 112 16.11 -11.83 1.95
C PHE A 112 17.28 -12.78 1.82
N SER A 113 17.74 -13.13 0.61
CA SER A 113 18.84 -14.09 0.42
C SER A 113 20.15 -13.72 1.14
N SER A 114 20.37 -12.45 1.40
CA SER A 114 21.52 -11.95 2.16
C SER A 114 21.42 -12.17 3.67
N LEU A 115 20.22 -12.45 4.19
CA LEU A 115 19.98 -12.63 5.61
C LEU A 115 20.14 -14.08 6.03
N LYS A 116 20.78 -14.30 7.17
CA LYS A 116 20.81 -15.63 7.79
C LYS A 116 19.41 -15.99 8.29
N LYS A 117 19.01 -17.25 8.13
CA LYS A 117 17.73 -17.80 8.60
C LYS A 117 16.47 -17.13 8.00
N TYR A 118 16.54 -16.45 6.87
CA TYR A 118 15.37 -15.83 6.23
C TYR A 118 14.21 -16.81 5.96
N LYS A 119 14.50 -18.11 5.88
CA LYS A 119 13.50 -19.17 5.66
C LYS A 119 12.52 -19.33 6.83
N ASP A 120 12.86 -18.81 8.00
CA ASP A 120 12.02 -18.84 9.19
C ASP A 120 11.09 -17.63 9.29
N LEU A 121 11.25 -16.65 8.38
CA LEU A 121 10.37 -15.48 8.31
C LEU A 121 8.97 -15.83 7.81
N ASP A 122 7.97 -15.19 8.40
CA ASP A 122 6.61 -15.20 7.87
C ASP A 122 6.54 -14.44 6.54
N TYR A 123 5.68 -14.85 5.63
CA TYR A 123 5.62 -14.30 4.27
C TYR A 123 5.34 -12.79 4.25
N ILE A 124 4.53 -12.29 5.20
CA ILE A 124 4.22 -10.87 5.34
C ILE A 124 5.46 -10.00 5.61
N SER A 125 6.54 -10.58 6.11
CA SER A 125 7.80 -9.87 6.37
C SER A 125 8.34 -9.13 5.14
N ILE A 126 8.04 -9.64 3.94
CA ILE A 126 8.42 -9.01 2.68
C ILE A 126 7.81 -7.61 2.56
N TRP A 127 6.52 -7.46 2.88
CA TRP A 127 5.84 -6.16 2.78
C TRP A 127 6.38 -5.15 3.79
N PHE A 128 6.64 -5.58 5.01
CA PHE A 128 7.26 -4.71 6.02
C PHE A 128 8.64 -4.23 5.57
N TYR A 129 9.46 -5.12 5.04
CA TYR A 129 10.80 -4.77 4.59
C TYR A 129 10.77 -3.88 3.35
N LYS A 130 10.01 -4.25 2.32
CA LYS A 130 9.89 -3.46 1.08
C LYS A 130 9.28 -2.08 1.33
N SER A 131 8.28 -1.98 2.23
CA SER A 131 7.74 -0.68 2.60
C SER A 131 8.77 0.18 3.31
N ALA A 132 9.56 -0.39 4.21
CA ALA A 132 10.64 0.33 4.88
C ALA A 132 11.70 0.83 3.89
N GLU A 133 12.09 0.02 2.90
CA GLU A 133 12.99 0.44 1.82
C GLU A 133 12.38 1.56 0.97
N TYR A 134 11.08 1.45 0.67
CA TYR A 134 10.37 2.40 -0.18
C TYR A 134 10.19 3.76 0.50
N ILE A 135 9.80 3.78 1.79
CA ILE A 135 9.56 5.01 2.54
C ILE A 135 10.83 5.67 3.10
N ARG A 136 11.97 5.01 2.94
CA ARG A 136 13.25 5.51 3.44
C ARG A 136 13.51 6.94 2.96
N SER A 137 13.77 7.85 3.89
CA SER A 137 14.07 9.27 3.62
C SER A 137 12.91 10.08 3.01
N LEU A 138 11.67 9.58 3.10
CA LEU A 138 10.47 10.25 2.63
C LEU A 138 9.61 10.74 3.80
N ASN A 139 8.76 11.73 3.55
CA ASN A 139 7.66 12.06 4.44
C ASN A 139 6.52 11.03 4.25
N ALA A 140 6.68 9.85 4.83
CA ALA A 140 5.79 8.73 4.56
C ALA A 140 5.41 7.96 5.82
N LYS A 141 4.23 7.38 5.80
CA LYS A 141 3.71 6.49 6.85
C LYS A 141 3.22 5.19 6.23
N CYS A 142 3.43 4.09 6.95
CA CYS A 142 3.02 2.77 6.53
C CYS A 142 2.25 2.05 7.64
N ALA A 143 1.14 1.39 7.28
CA ALA A 143 0.36 0.56 8.19
C ALA A 143 -0.15 -0.69 7.48
N PHE A 144 0.14 -1.86 8.07
CA PHE A 144 -0.36 -3.14 7.59
C PHE A 144 -1.18 -3.85 8.65
N VAL A 145 -2.25 -4.50 8.21
CA VAL A 145 -2.92 -5.52 9.02
C VAL A 145 -2.02 -6.75 9.07
N SER A 146 -1.78 -7.27 10.24
CA SER A 146 -0.89 -8.41 10.47
C SER A 146 -1.37 -9.26 11.63
N THR A 147 -0.84 -10.47 11.74
CA THR A 147 -0.94 -11.26 12.98
C THR A 147 0.12 -10.81 13.97
N ASN A 148 -0.10 -11.07 15.25
CA ASN A 148 0.85 -10.73 16.30
C ASN A 148 2.19 -11.51 16.19
N SER A 149 2.28 -12.53 15.34
CA SER A 149 3.51 -13.30 15.11
C SER A 149 4.67 -12.41 14.69
N ILE A 150 4.41 -11.33 13.92
CA ILE A 150 5.44 -10.39 13.48
C ILE A 150 6.17 -9.70 14.63
N CYS A 151 5.52 -9.61 15.80
CA CYS A 151 6.05 -8.99 17.02
C CYS A 151 6.47 -10.03 18.08
N GLN A 152 6.56 -11.32 17.75
CA GLN A 152 6.84 -12.39 18.68
C GLN A 152 7.94 -13.34 18.20
N GLY A 153 8.60 -13.99 19.17
CA GLY A 153 9.57 -15.05 18.92
C GLY A 153 10.71 -14.65 17.99
N GLU A 154 11.07 -15.58 17.11
CA GLU A 154 12.20 -15.39 16.18
C GLU A 154 11.97 -14.28 15.14
N GLN A 155 10.69 -13.97 14.80
CA GLN A 155 10.38 -12.91 13.84
C GLN A 155 10.99 -11.57 14.28
N VAL A 156 10.96 -11.26 15.56
CA VAL A 156 11.49 -10.02 16.13
C VAL A 156 12.97 -9.88 15.85
N SER A 157 13.75 -10.92 16.13
CA SER A 157 15.20 -10.89 15.96
C SER A 157 15.64 -10.98 14.49
N LEU A 158 14.82 -11.59 13.63
CA LEU A 158 15.15 -11.80 12.23
C LEU A 158 14.75 -10.64 11.32
N LEU A 159 13.65 -9.94 11.63
CA LEU A 159 13.11 -8.90 10.75
C LEU A 159 13.44 -7.47 11.22
N TRP A 160 13.11 -7.16 12.47
CA TRP A 160 13.10 -5.77 12.95
C TRP A 160 14.45 -5.06 12.94
N PRO A 161 15.60 -5.72 13.24
CA PRO A 161 16.91 -5.06 13.12
C PRO A 161 17.20 -4.55 11.71
N HIS A 162 16.71 -5.25 10.68
CA HIS A 162 16.88 -4.85 9.28
C HIS A 162 15.98 -3.69 8.90
N ILE A 163 14.75 -3.66 9.42
CA ILE A 163 13.81 -2.55 9.23
C ILE A 163 14.33 -1.28 9.90
N PHE A 164 14.76 -1.38 11.16
CA PHE A 164 15.30 -0.22 11.89
C PHE A 164 16.62 0.29 11.32
N GLY A 165 17.40 -0.59 10.68
CA GLY A 165 18.60 -0.21 9.94
C GLY A 165 18.34 0.68 8.72
N LEU A 166 17.06 0.80 8.29
CA LEU A 166 16.62 1.69 7.21
C LEU A 166 16.13 3.07 7.72
N ASP A 167 16.41 3.41 8.96
CA ASP A 167 16.00 4.67 9.61
C ASP A 167 14.47 4.87 9.67
N VAL A 168 13.74 3.78 9.84
CA VAL A 168 12.29 3.75 10.01
C VAL A 168 11.95 3.63 11.49
N LYS A 169 10.92 4.35 11.94
CA LYS A 169 10.44 4.34 13.33
C LYS A 169 9.04 3.77 13.41
N ILE A 170 8.74 3.06 14.49
CA ILE A 170 7.38 2.63 14.81
C ILE A 170 6.68 3.79 15.54
N ASN A 171 5.51 4.16 15.06
CA ASN A 171 4.61 5.10 15.71
C ASN A 171 3.48 4.32 16.38
N PHE A 172 3.13 4.69 17.62
CA PHE A 172 2.03 4.12 18.39
C PHE A 172 0.93 5.16 18.53
#